data_c925e929fe20439a49127662757dbba5
#
_entry.id   c925e929fe20439a49127662757dbba5
#
_cell.length_a   1.000
_cell.length_b   1.000
_cell.length_c   1.000
_cell.angle_alpha   90.00
_cell.angle_beta   90.00
_cell.angle_gamma   90.00
#
_symmetry.space_group_name_H-M   'P 1'
#
loop_
_entity.id
_entity.type
_entity.pdbx_description
1 polymer ?
#
loop_
_entity_poly.entity_id
_entity_poly.type
_entity_poly.pdbx_seq_one_letter_code
_entity_poly.pdbx_strand_id
1 'polypeptide(L)'
;RWLDFNPEPRFIAAVRGVQLFSESAEPDMVALIERVFGCPVLVHYGHSERSVMAGSMPDDRRYFVWPLYGHVELIDEDGRQITEPGVQGEVVATGFDNKAMPFIRYRTGDLAMWSAGPSHPALPGYPVLERIDGRNNDYFVGRDGRRIPVASLGGLRPPEFLQVEACQYEQHAPGRIIVRLQSATPLAPSVISVLDNYFNTKLLGLVEAELQVVPNIERTARGKRRLMIQHIKAEEAVRAH
;
A
#
# COMPACT_ATOMS: atom_id res chain seq x y z
N ARG A 1 12.67 14.91 9.73
CA ARG A 1 13.32 14.96 11.06
C ARG A 1 14.83 15.06 10.98
N TRP A 2 15.52 14.20 10.19
CA TRP A 2 16.95 14.36 9.99
C TRP A 2 17.28 15.76 9.42
N LEU A 3 16.43 16.27 8.53
CA LEU A 3 16.55 17.61 7.94
C LEU A 3 16.26 18.75 8.94
N ASP A 4 15.50 18.51 10.01
CA ASP A 4 15.29 19.50 11.07
C ASP A 4 16.61 19.80 11.81
N PHE A 5 17.50 18.77 11.88
CA PHE A 5 18.85 18.90 12.45
C PHE A 5 19.92 19.24 11.43
N ASN A 6 19.62 19.10 10.12
CA ASN A 6 20.53 19.34 8.99
C ASN A 6 19.78 20.13 7.90
N PRO A 7 19.47 21.42 8.12
CA PRO A 7 18.54 22.18 7.28
C PRO A 7 19.02 22.37 5.84
N GLU A 8 20.32 22.25 5.56
CA GLU A 8 20.90 22.45 4.22
C GLU A 8 21.94 21.37 3.87
N PRO A 9 21.57 20.09 3.80
CA PRO A 9 22.54 19.09 3.38
C PRO A 9 22.86 19.27 1.89
N ARG A 10 24.11 19.48 1.57
CA ARG A 10 24.61 19.78 0.20
C ARG A 10 24.19 18.74 -0.84
N PHE A 11 24.00 17.48 -0.44
CA PHE A 11 23.60 16.42 -1.37
C PHE A 11 22.15 16.59 -1.88
N ILE A 12 21.24 17.25 -1.12
CA ILE A 12 19.84 17.47 -1.56
C ILE A 12 19.81 18.23 -2.88
N ALA A 13 20.66 19.24 -3.04
CA ALA A 13 20.73 20.02 -4.27
C ALA A 13 21.17 19.21 -5.51
N ALA A 14 21.76 18.04 -5.31
CA ALA A 14 22.18 17.14 -6.38
C ALA A 14 21.11 16.10 -6.77
N VAL A 15 20.07 15.93 -5.96
CA VAL A 15 18.99 14.97 -6.23
C VAL A 15 18.12 15.49 -7.38
N ARG A 16 17.97 14.70 -8.42
CA ARG A 16 17.19 15.05 -9.63
C ARG A 16 15.81 14.39 -9.67
N GLY A 17 15.60 13.36 -8.85
CA GLY A 17 14.35 12.64 -8.73
C GLY A 17 14.45 11.63 -7.60
N VAL A 18 13.32 11.29 -7.02
CA VAL A 18 13.18 10.22 -6.01
C VAL A 18 12.27 9.17 -6.58
N GLN A 19 12.70 7.90 -6.52
CA GLN A 19 11.86 6.77 -6.93
C GLN A 19 11.42 5.98 -5.70
N LEU A 20 10.12 5.81 -5.56
CA LEU A 20 9.49 4.97 -4.53
C LEU A 20 9.12 3.63 -5.12
N PHE A 21 9.33 2.55 -4.36
CA PHE A 21 9.00 1.19 -4.75
C PHE A 21 8.73 0.32 -3.51
N SER A 22 8.17 -0.86 -3.71
CA SER A 22 7.86 -1.90 -2.71
C SER A 22 6.68 -1.62 -1.79
N GLU A 23 6.28 -0.38 -1.59
CA GLU A 23 5.17 0.01 -0.73
C GLU A 23 4.30 1.05 -1.42
N SER A 24 3.04 1.16 -1.00
CA SER A 24 2.13 2.18 -1.50
C SER A 24 2.64 3.59 -1.14
N ALA A 25 2.63 4.48 -2.11
CA ALA A 25 3.05 5.86 -1.93
C ALA A 25 1.84 6.74 -1.64
N GLU A 26 1.61 7.05 -0.36
CA GLU A 26 0.53 7.95 0.05
C GLU A 26 0.77 9.38 -0.46
N PRO A 27 -0.27 10.08 -0.94
CA PRO A 27 -0.13 11.40 -1.57
C PRO A 27 0.55 12.45 -0.69
N ASP A 28 0.28 12.48 0.62
CA ASP A 28 0.89 13.41 1.57
C ASP A 28 2.38 13.10 1.80
N MET A 29 2.76 11.82 1.76
CA MET A 29 4.16 11.39 1.84
C MET A 29 4.93 11.82 0.59
N VAL A 30 4.34 11.61 -0.58
CA VAL A 30 4.93 12.03 -1.86
C VAL A 30 5.12 13.55 -1.87
N ALA A 31 4.09 14.32 -1.50
CA ALA A 31 4.17 15.78 -1.43
C ALA A 31 5.24 16.27 -0.42
N LEU A 32 5.41 15.57 0.71
CA LEU A 32 6.48 15.88 1.66
C LEU A 32 7.86 15.67 1.03
N ILE A 33 8.07 14.53 0.35
CA ILE A 33 9.35 14.20 -0.28
C ILE A 33 9.67 15.23 -1.38
N GLU A 34 8.71 15.57 -2.23
CA GLU A 34 8.88 16.59 -3.28
C GLU A 34 9.27 17.95 -2.70
N ARG A 35 8.59 18.37 -1.63
CA ARG A 35 8.90 19.64 -0.95
C ARG A 35 10.30 19.65 -0.34
N VAL A 36 10.72 18.51 0.25
CA VAL A 36 12.04 18.41 0.91
C VAL A 36 13.17 18.36 -0.10
N PHE A 37 13.03 17.58 -1.17
CA PHE A 37 14.09 17.37 -2.14
C PHE A 37 14.05 18.34 -3.32
N GLY A 38 12.94 19.07 -3.52
CA GLY A 38 12.77 20.00 -4.62
C GLY A 38 12.81 19.33 -6.00
N CYS A 39 12.45 18.05 -6.09
CA CYS A 39 12.51 17.28 -7.31
C CYS A 39 11.31 16.33 -7.43
N PRO A 40 10.99 15.85 -8.66
CA PRO A 40 9.87 14.93 -8.87
C PRO A 40 10.03 13.64 -8.10
N VAL A 41 8.91 13.10 -7.60
CA VAL A 41 8.81 11.74 -7.06
C VAL A 41 8.14 10.84 -8.08
N LEU A 42 8.81 9.75 -8.42
CA LEU A 42 8.30 8.69 -9.29
C LEU A 42 7.91 7.49 -8.45
N VAL A 43 6.79 6.88 -8.78
CA VAL A 43 6.33 5.66 -8.14
C VAL A 43 6.48 4.49 -9.09
N HIS A 44 7.01 3.39 -8.59
CA HIS A 44 7.21 2.16 -9.36
C HIS A 44 6.40 1.03 -8.75
N TYR A 45 5.70 0.29 -9.59
CA TYR A 45 5.01 -0.95 -9.25
C TYR A 45 5.64 -2.12 -9.98
N GLY A 46 5.87 -3.18 -9.25
CA GLY A 46 6.40 -4.44 -9.74
C GLY A 46 6.73 -5.37 -8.59
N HIS A 47 7.05 -6.60 -8.89
CA HIS A 47 7.39 -7.61 -7.89
C HIS A 47 8.47 -8.58 -8.39
N SER A 48 8.99 -9.40 -7.47
CA SER A 48 10.12 -10.32 -7.74
C SER A 48 9.81 -11.37 -8.79
N GLU A 49 8.55 -11.71 -8.99
CA GLU A 49 8.04 -12.64 -10.00
C GLU A 49 8.24 -12.14 -11.43
N ARG A 50 8.49 -10.83 -11.61
CA ARG A 50 8.79 -10.20 -12.91
C ARG A 50 7.68 -10.38 -13.94
N SER A 51 6.42 -10.38 -13.52
CA SER A 51 5.28 -10.54 -14.43
C SER A 51 4.62 -9.22 -14.82
N VAL A 52 4.83 -8.15 -14.03
CA VAL A 52 4.34 -6.80 -14.30
C VAL A 52 5.38 -5.75 -13.91
N MET A 53 5.41 -4.67 -14.67
CA MET A 53 6.10 -3.43 -14.33
C MET A 53 5.21 -2.25 -14.73
N ALA A 54 5.05 -1.30 -13.83
CA ALA A 54 4.38 -0.03 -14.10
C ALA A 54 5.07 1.10 -13.33
N GLY A 55 4.93 2.32 -13.80
CA GLY A 55 5.52 3.47 -13.13
C GLY A 55 4.80 4.76 -13.48
N SER A 56 4.95 5.77 -12.62
CA SER A 56 4.41 7.10 -12.84
C SER A 56 5.33 7.97 -13.70
N MET A 57 4.80 9.09 -14.18
CA MET A 57 5.56 10.16 -14.81
C MET A 57 5.74 11.32 -13.82
N PRO A 58 6.70 12.23 -14.03
CA PRO A 58 6.93 13.38 -13.14
C PRO A 58 5.71 14.28 -12.96
N ASP A 59 4.87 14.38 -13.97
CA ASP A 59 3.67 15.22 -14.06
C ASP A 59 2.36 14.42 -14.07
N ASP A 60 2.44 13.09 -13.97
CA ASP A 60 1.27 12.20 -13.91
C ASP A 60 1.51 11.02 -12.96
N ARG A 61 0.78 10.98 -11.87
CA ARG A 61 0.96 9.99 -10.79
C ARG A 61 0.27 8.67 -11.03
N ARG A 62 -0.45 8.51 -12.15
CA ARG A 62 -1.04 7.23 -12.54
C ARG A 62 0.06 6.25 -12.92
N TYR A 63 -0.26 4.97 -12.94
CA TYR A 63 0.70 3.92 -13.23
C TYR A 63 0.58 3.50 -14.70
N PHE A 64 1.61 3.80 -15.47
CA PHE A 64 1.74 3.39 -16.89
C PHE A 64 2.35 2.00 -16.94
N VAL A 65 1.56 1.01 -17.40
CA VAL A 65 1.99 -0.38 -17.50
C VAL A 65 2.92 -0.53 -18.71
N TRP A 66 4.07 -1.16 -18.51
CA TRP A 66 5.08 -1.37 -19.55
C TRP A 66 4.69 -2.57 -20.43
N PRO A 67 4.18 -2.36 -21.66
CA PRO A 67 3.56 -3.42 -22.44
C PRO A 67 4.55 -4.45 -23.00
N LEU A 68 5.84 -4.13 -23.06
CA LEU A 68 6.89 -5.07 -23.48
C LEU A 68 7.43 -5.92 -22.33
N TYR A 69 7.08 -5.59 -21.09
CA TYR A 69 7.50 -6.37 -19.91
C TYR A 69 6.54 -7.50 -19.59
N GLY A 70 5.25 -7.26 -19.76
CA GLY A 70 4.20 -8.22 -19.49
C GLY A 70 2.82 -7.70 -19.88
N HIS A 71 1.85 -8.60 -19.91
CA HIS A 71 0.44 -8.28 -20.10
C HIS A 71 -0.28 -8.24 -18.77
N VAL A 72 -1.11 -7.22 -18.57
CA VAL A 72 -1.88 -6.99 -17.33
C VAL A 72 -3.37 -7.05 -17.63
N GLU A 73 -4.07 -7.77 -16.79
CA GLU A 73 -5.53 -7.86 -16.74
C GLU A 73 -5.98 -7.44 -15.34
N LEU A 74 -7.19 -6.89 -15.23
CA LEU A 74 -7.91 -6.80 -13.96
C LEU A 74 -9.05 -7.80 -13.98
N ILE A 75 -9.26 -8.53 -12.88
CA ILE A 75 -10.35 -9.49 -12.75
C ILE A 75 -11.19 -9.20 -11.50
N ASP A 76 -12.47 -9.55 -11.57
CA ASP A 76 -13.38 -9.55 -10.43
C ASP A 76 -13.22 -10.80 -9.54
N GLU A 77 -14.05 -10.92 -8.50
CA GLU A 77 -14.06 -12.06 -7.57
C GLU A 77 -14.42 -13.38 -8.28
N ASP A 78 -15.22 -13.34 -9.36
CA ASP A 78 -15.60 -14.48 -10.18
C ASP A 78 -14.52 -14.85 -11.23
N GLY A 79 -13.45 -14.07 -11.33
CA GLY A 79 -12.36 -14.26 -12.30
C GLY A 79 -12.68 -13.72 -13.70
N ARG A 80 -13.73 -12.91 -13.85
CA ARG A 80 -14.07 -12.25 -15.12
C ARG A 80 -13.21 -11.01 -15.30
N GLN A 81 -12.81 -10.75 -16.53
CA GLN A 81 -12.01 -9.58 -16.85
C GLN A 81 -12.82 -8.29 -16.69
N ILE A 82 -12.20 -7.31 -16.03
CA ILE A 82 -12.72 -5.95 -15.87
C ILE A 82 -12.01 -5.07 -16.90
N THR A 83 -12.79 -4.46 -17.77
CA THR A 83 -12.31 -3.49 -18.79
C THR A 83 -12.79 -2.07 -18.51
N GLU A 84 -13.82 -1.91 -17.68
CA GLU A 84 -14.42 -0.63 -17.34
C GLU A 84 -13.49 0.18 -16.41
N PRO A 85 -13.20 1.45 -16.77
CA PRO A 85 -12.46 2.34 -15.89
C PRO A 85 -13.21 2.62 -14.57
N GLY A 86 -12.43 2.81 -13.49
CA GLY A 86 -12.99 3.12 -12.18
C GLY A 86 -13.51 1.92 -11.40
N VAL A 87 -13.55 0.73 -12.02
CA VAL A 87 -13.91 -0.52 -11.33
C VAL A 87 -12.64 -1.17 -10.78
N GLN A 88 -12.65 -1.49 -9.48
CA GLN A 88 -11.52 -2.16 -8.82
C GLN A 88 -11.50 -3.65 -9.15
N GLY A 89 -10.31 -4.19 -9.45
CA GLY A 89 -10.10 -5.60 -9.67
C GLY A 89 -8.73 -6.07 -9.20
N GLU A 90 -8.55 -7.39 -9.12
CA GLU A 90 -7.26 -8.00 -8.83
C GLU A 90 -6.37 -7.94 -10.07
N VAL A 91 -5.13 -7.51 -9.88
CA VAL A 91 -4.11 -7.53 -10.94
C VAL A 91 -3.71 -8.96 -11.25
N VAL A 92 -3.92 -9.36 -12.49
CA VAL A 92 -3.43 -10.61 -13.06
C VAL A 92 -2.40 -10.28 -14.13
N ALA A 93 -1.25 -10.93 -14.10
CA ALA A 93 -0.15 -10.59 -14.97
C ALA A 93 0.48 -11.79 -15.66
N THR A 94 0.84 -11.62 -16.93
CA THR A 94 1.62 -12.57 -17.72
C THR A 94 2.94 -11.95 -18.09
N GLY A 95 4.04 -12.46 -17.54
CA GLY A 95 5.38 -11.95 -17.79
C GLY A 95 5.97 -12.51 -19.09
N PHE A 96 6.74 -11.69 -19.82
CA PHE A 96 7.35 -12.10 -21.10
C PHE A 96 8.82 -12.50 -20.99
N ASP A 97 9.47 -12.14 -19.89
CA ASP A 97 10.93 -12.23 -19.76
C ASP A 97 11.40 -13.53 -19.06
N ASN A 98 10.65 -14.06 -18.10
CA ASN A 98 11.06 -15.22 -17.32
C ASN A 98 10.76 -16.54 -18.04
N LYS A 99 11.70 -16.99 -18.89
CA LYS A 99 11.56 -18.24 -19.65
C LYS A 99 11.76 -19.49 -18.82
N ALA A 100 12.48 -19.41 -17.71
CA ALA A 100 12.77 -20.56 -16.85
C ALA A 100 11.57 -20.94 -15.97
N MET A 101 10.79 -19.94 -15.55
CA MET A 101 9.56 -20.12 -14.77
C MET A 101 8.54 -19.08 -15.25
N PRO A 102 7.86 -19.32 -16.39
CA PRO A 102 6.92 -18.37 -16.95
C PRO A 102 5.68 -18.25 -16.07
N PHE A 103 5.36 -17.03 -15.64
CA PHE A 103 4.12 -16.71 -14.97
C PHE A 103 3.08 -16.31 -16.01
N ILE A 104 2.10 -17.17 -16.23
CA ILE A 104 0.99 -16.95 -17.16
C ILE A 104 -0.28 -16.75 -16.32
N ARG A 105 -0.94 -15.58 -16.49
CA ARG A 105 -2.10 -15.17 -15.72
C ARG A 105 -1.89 -15.35 -14.21
N TYR A 106 -0.74 -14.91 -13.73
CA TYR A 106 -0.38 -14.93 -12.31
C TYR A 106 -1.23 -13.93 -11.53
N ARG A 107 -1.98 -14.43 -10.55
CA ARG A 107 -2.76 -13.61 -9.62
C ARG A 107 -1.82 -13.02 -8.58
N THR A 108 -1.63 -11.69 -8.64
CA THR A 108 -0.66 -11.00 -7.78
C THR A 108 -1.17 -10.82 -6.35
N GLY A 109 -2.50 -10.81 -6.19
CA GLY A 109 -3.19 -10.44 -4.96
C GLY A 109 -3.25 -8.92 -4.75
N ASP A 110 -2.71 -8.11 -5.66
CA ASP A 110 -2.79 -6.66 -5.60
C ASP A 110 -4.08 -6.17 -6.27
N LEU A 111 -4.69 -5.13 -5.71
CA LEU A 111 -5.89 -4.49 -6.26
C LEU A 111 -5.53 -3.21 -6.99
N ALA A 112 -6.15 -3.00 -8.14
CA ALA A 112 -5.98 -1.79 -8.95
C ALA A 112 -7.28 -1.44 -9.68
N MET A 113 -7.29 -0.30 -10.37
CA MET A 113 -8.37 0.06 -11.29
C MET A 113 -7.82 0.71 -12.55
N TRP A 114 -8.51 0.49 -13.68
CA TRP A 114 -8.17 1.17 -14.93
C TRP A 114 -8.49 2.65 -14.85
N SER A 115 -7.63 3.47 -15.45
CA SER A 115 -7.89 4.91 -15.60
C SER A 115 -8.87 5.18 -16.72
N ALA A 116 -9.78 6.15 -16.51
CA ALA A 116 -10.65 6.67 -17.56
C ALA A 116 -9.93 7.67 -18.48
N GLY A 117 -8.80 8.22 -18.04
CA GLY A 117 -8.05 9.22 -18.78
C GLY A 117 -7.17 8.62 -19.88
N PRO A 118 -6.77 9.43 -20.88
CA PRO A 118 -5.85 8.98 -21.93
C PRO A 118 -4.49 8.63 -21.36
N SER A 119 -3.70 7.90 -22.14
CA SER A 119 -2.29 7.66 -21.84
C SER A 119 -1.51 8.98 -21.87
N HIS A 120 -0.35 9.03 -21.21
CA HIS A 120 0.52 10.20 -21.21
C HIS A 120 1.07 10.46 -22.62
N PRO A 121 1.22 11.73 -23.08
CA PRO A 121 1.75 12.04 -24.42
C PRO A 121 3.10 11.42 -24.74
N ALA A 122 3.98 11.26 -23.72
CA ALA A 122 5.26 10.60 -23.89
C ALA A 122 5.19 9.07 -23.91
N LEU A 123 4.04 8.48 -23.54
CA LEU A 123 3.80 7.04 -23.48
C LEU A 123 2.48 6.70 -24.19
N PRO A 124 2.36 6.99 -25.50
CA PRO A 124 1.10 6.79 -26.22
C PRO A 124 0.76 5.29 -26.28
N GLY A 125 -0.50 4.96 -25.96
CA GLY A 125 -1.00 3.59 -26.00
C GLY A 125 -0.58 2.67 -24.85
N TYR A 126 0.15 3.17 -23.85
CA TYR A 126 0.41 2.42 -22.62
C TYR A 126 -0.89 2.23 -21.83
N PRO A 127 -1.24 1.03 -21.36
CA PRO A 127 -2.33 0.84 -20.42
C PRO A 127 -2.06 1.62 -19.13
N VAL A 128 -3.10 2.23 -18.58
CA VAL A 128 -2.96 3.12 -17.42
C VAL A 128 -3.83 2.64 -16.27
N LEU A 129 -3.20 2.32 -15.15
CA LEU A 129 -3.90 2.11 -13.89
C LEU A 129 -4.01 3.44 -13.14
N GLU A 130 -5.19 3.78 -12.71
CA GLU A 130 -5.47 5.00 -11.94
C GLU A 130 -4.74 4.99 -10.60
N ARG A 131 -4.79 3.82 -9.95
CA ARG A 131 -4.12 3.57 -8.67
C ARG A 131 -3.91 2.09 -8.44
N ILE A 132 -3.07 1.79 -7.45
CA ILE A 132 -2.86 0.46 -6.90
C ILE A 132 -3.13 0.55 -5.40
N ASP A 133 -4.12 -0.22 -4.92
CA ASP A 133 -4.67 -0.13 -3.57
C ASP A 133 -4.01 -1.09 -2.57
N GLY A 134 -2.94 -1.77 -2.97
CA GLY A 134 -2.26 -2.79 -2.16
C GLY A 134 -2.92 -4.17 -2.29
N ARG A 135 -2.65 -5.06 -1.34
CA ARG A 135 -3.05 -6.47 -1.46
C ARG A 135 -4.50 -6.71 -1.05
N ASN A 136 -5.17 -7.57 -1.79
CA ASN A 136 -6.56 -8.00 -1.54
C ASN A 136 -6.77 -8.56 -0.12
N ASN A 137 -5.73 -9.11 0.51
CA ASN A 137 -5.81 -9.68 1.87
C ASN A 137 -5.45 -8.70 2.98
N ASP A 138 -4.97 -7.50 2.64
CA ASP A 138 -4.57 -6.49 3.62
C ASP A 138 -5.66 -5.41 3.72
N TYR A 139 -6.83 -5.78 4.27
CA TYR A 139 -7.94 -4.87 4.51
C TYR A 139 -8.55 -5.09 5.89
N PHE A 140 -9.17 -4.04 6.42
CA PHE A 140 -10.07 -4.11 7.56
C PHE A 140 -11.51 -4.17 7.08
N VAL A 141 -12.36 -4.88 7.81
CA VAL A 141 -13.81 -4.83 7.63
C VAL A 141 -14.38 -3.81 8.60
N GLY A 142 -14.99 -2.75 8.09
CA GLY A 142 -15.67 -1.72 8.86
C GLY A 142 -16.94 -2.24 9.55
N ARG A 143 -17.49 -1.44 10.47
CA ARG A 143 -18.79 -1.72 11.12
C ARG A 143 -19.95 -1.81 10.12
N ASP A 144 -19.80 -1.16 8.98
CA ASP A 144 -20.74 -1.14 7.86
C ASP A 144 -20.45 -2.21 6.80
N GLY A 145 -19.57 -3.15 7.08
CA GLY A 145 -19.17 -4.22 6.18
C GLY A 145 -18.20 -3.83 5.07
N ARG A 146 -17.91 -2.53 4.88
CA ARG A 146 -16.96 -2.07 3.84
C ARG A 146 -15.55 -2.55 4.13
N ARG A 147 -14.83 -2.92 3.06
CA ARG A 147 -13.40 -3.20 3.11
C ARG A 147 -12.61 -1.89 3.08
N ILE A 148 -11.74 -1.71 4.04
CA ILE A 148 -10.86 -0.53 4.19
C ILE A 148 -9.43 -1.04 4.02
N PRO A 149 -8.70 -0.64 2.96
CA PRO A 149 -7.32 -1.08 2.76
C PRO A 149 -6.43 -0.73 3.96
N VAL A 150 -5.54 -1.63 4.36
CA VAL A 150 -4.56 -1.36 5.44
C VAL A 150 -3.66 -0.17 5.06
N ALA A 151 -3.43 0.04 3.77
CA ALA A 151 -2.70 1.20 3.24
C ALA A 151 -3.32 2.55 3.67
N SER A 152 -4.64 2.60 3.99
CA SER A 152 -5.28 3.82 4.51
C SER A 152 -4.72 4.30 5.86
N LEU A 153 -4.03 3.42 6.60
CA LEU A 153 -3.23 3.77 7.78
C LEU A 153 -1.82 4.27 7.45
N GLY A 154 -1.48 4.34 6.17
CA GLY A 154 -0.23 4.92 5.69
C GLY A 154 -0.16 6.43 5.86
N GLY A 155 0.84 7.04 5.19
CA GLY A 155 1.08 8.48 5.23
C GLY A 155 1.96 8.94 6.38
N LEU A 156 1.84 10.22 6.73
CA LEU A 156 2.65 10.84 7.77
C LEU A 156 2.25 10.31 9.15
N ARG A 157 3.15 9.52 9.72
CA ARG A 157 3.00 8.96 11.06
C ARG A 157 3.50 9.95 12.11
N PRO A 158 2.87 9.99 13.30
CA PRO A 158 3.35 10.84 14.38
C PRO A 158 4.76 10.43 14.83
N PRO A 159 5.51 11.38 15.41
CA PRO A 159 6.87 11.16 15.88
C PRO A 159 7.05 9.97 16.81
N GLU A 160 6.07 9.68 17.60
CA GLU A 160 6.03 8.59 18.57
C GLU A 160 6.20 7.22 17.93
N PHE A 161 5.84 7.08 16.63
CA PHE A 161 6.07 5.87 15.84
C PHE A 161 7.55 5.47 15.71
N LEU A 162 8.49 6.39 15.95
CA LEU A 162 9.92 6.05 15.95
C LEU A 162 10.33 5.12 17.10
N GLN A 163 9.49 5.00 18.12
CA GLN A 163 9.69 4.09 19.25
C GLN A 163 9.10 2.70 18.98
N VAL A 164 8.42 2.53 17.84
CA VAL A 164 7.78 1.27 17.42
C VAL A 164 8.66 0.61 16.36
N GLU A 165 9.17 -0.58 16.65
CA GLU A 165 10.02 -1.36 15.75
C GLU A 165 9.23 -2.06 14.64
N ALA A 166 8.01 -2.48 14.97
CA ALA A 166 7.11 -3.14 14.03
C ALA A 166 5.65 -2.98 14.47
N CYS A 167 4.75 -3.03 13.49
CA CYS A 167 3.32 -2.98 13.69
C CYS A 167 2.68 -4.20 13.00
N GLN A 168 1.66 -4.77 13.63
CA GLN A 168 0.82 -5.82 13.08
C GLN A 168 -0.62 -5.56 13.45
N TYR A 169 -1.50 -5.76 12.48
CA TYR A 169 -2.94 -5.63 12.65
C TYR A 169 -3.58 -7.00 12.72
N GLU A 170 -4.57 -7.18 13.59
CA GLU A 170 -5.35 -8.41 13.67
C GLU A 170 -6.82 -8.07 13.80
N GLN A 171 -7.67 -8.74 13.01
CA GLN A 171 -9.10 -8.51 13.03
C GLN A 171 -9.88 -9.81 13.18
N HIS A 172 -10.73 -9.90 14.22
CA HIS A 172 -11.60 -11.01 14.50
C HIS A 172 -13.09 -10.72 14.22
N ALA A 173 -13.47 -9.44 14.26
CA ALA A 173 -14.84 -8.99 14.05
C ALA A 173 -14.89 -7.67 13.28
N PRO A 174 -15.94 -7.41 12.47
CA PRO A 174 -16.12 -6.13 11.81
C PRO A 174 -16.10 -4.95 12.79
N GLY A 175 -15.47 -3.86 12.39
CA GLY A 175 -15.42 -2.62 13.16
C GLY A 175 -14.47 -2.60 14.36
N ARG A 176 -13.67 -3.64 14.59
CA ARG A 176 -12.65 -3.67 15.66
C ARG A 176 -11.38 -4.34 15.17
N ILE A 177 -10.23 -3.76 15.51
CA ILE A 177 -8.91 -4.34 15.25
C ILE A 177 -8.04 -4.30 16.51
N ILE A 178 -7.14 -5.25 16.60
CA ILE A 178 -6.03 -5.22 17.53
C ILE A 178 -4.80 -4.72 16.77
N VAL A 179 -4.16 -3.69 17.29
CA VAL A 179 -2.91 -3.13 16.75
C VAL A 179 -1.77 -3.54 17.68
N ARG A 180 -0.99 -4.53 17.27
CA ARG A 180 0.21 -4.92 18.02
C ARG A 180 1.39 -4.05 17.64
N LEU A 181 1.94 -3.36 18.63
CA LEU A 181 3.10 -2.49 18.49
C LEU A 181 4.30 -3.16 19.17
N GLN A 182 5.28 -3.57 18.36
CA GLN A 182 6.53 -4.10 18.91
C GLN A 182 7.42 -2.96 19.35
N SER A 183 7.86 -3.00 20.61
CA SER A 183 8.85 -2.07 21.15
C SER A 183 9.80 -2.80 22.09
N ALA A 184 11.10 -2.51 21.98
CA ALA A 184 12.13 -3.08 22.89
C ALA A 184 12.02 -2.54 24.31
N THR A 185 11.39 -1.38 24.50
CA THR A 185 11.18 -0.74 25.79
C THR A 185 9.70 -0.41 26.00
N PRO A 186 9.21 -0.39 27.24
CA PRO A 186 7.86 0.05 27.51
C PRO A 186 7.59 1.45 26.95
N LEU A 187 6.51 1.61 26.20
CA LEU A 187 6.08 2.92 25.69
C LEU A 187 5.44 3.74 26.83
N ALA A 188 5.79 5.02 26.93
CA ALA A 188 5.17 5.91 27.90
C ALA A 188 3.66 6.08 27.61
N PRO A 189 2.80 6.29 28.62
CA PRO A 189 1.36 6.49 28.42
C PRO A 189 1.02 7.62 27.46
N SER A 190 1.80 8.70 27.44
CA SER A 190 1.66 9.79 26.47
C SER A 190 1.87 9.36 25.02
N VAL A 191 2.85 8.48 24.77
CA VAL A 191 3.13 7.90 23.46
C VAL A 191 1.98 7.03 23.02
N ILE A 192 1.49 6.14 23.91
CA ILE A 192 0.35 5.27 23.62
C ILE A 192 -0.88 6.12 23.28
N SER A 193 -1.17 7.18 24.01
CA SER A 193 -2.30 8.08 23.74
C SER A 193 -2.21 8.75 22.35
N VAL A 194 -1.02 9.19 21.93
CA VAL A 194 -0.83 9.77 20.60
C VAL A 194 -1.05 8.72 19.49
N LEU A 195 -0.54 7.50 19.69
CA LEU A 195 -0.70 6.42 18.72
C LEU A 195 -2.16 5.95 18.64
N ASP A 196 -2.85 5.86 19.78
CA ASP A 196 -4.27 5.53 19.83
C ASP A 196 -5.11 6.55 19.04
N ASN A 197 -4.91 7.84 19.32
CA ASN A 197 -5.59 8.90 18.58
C ASN A 197 -5.27 8.85 17.07
N TYR A 198 -4.03 8.56 16.69
CA TYR A 198 -3.64 8.41 15.29
C TYR A 198 -4.44 7.32 14.59
N PHE A 199 -4.49 6.11 15.14
CA PHE A 199 -5.21 5.00 14.53
C PHE A 199 -6.72 5.28 14.45
N ASN A 200 -7.32 5.72 15.55
CA ASN A 200 -8.76 5.94 15.59
C ASN A 200 -9.19 7.11 14.68
N THR A 201 -8.34 8.14 14.51
CA THR A 201 -8.60 9.24 13.56
C THR A 201 -8.50 8.76 12.11
N LYS A 202 -7.46 7.98 11.76
CA LYS A 202 -7.27 7.45 10.41
C LYS A 202 -8.38 6.46 9.99
N LEU A 203 -8.93 5.73 10.94
CA LEU A 203 -10.01 4.75 10.69
C LEU A 203 -11.41 5.37 10.66
N LEU A 204 -11.52 6.71 10.81
CA LEU A 204 -12.74 7.50 10.61
C LEU A 204 -13.96 6.98 11.38
N GLY A 205 -13.77 6.33 12.53
CA GLY A 205 -14.84 5.73 13.31
C GLY A 205 -15.48 4.46 12.72
N LEU A 206 -15.04 4.03 11.55
CA LEU A 206 -15.50 2.80 10.91
C LEU A 206 -14.92 1.55 11.55
N VAL A 207 -13.73 1.68 12.12
CA VAL A 207 -13.02 0.62 12.84
C VAL A 207 -12.42 1.22 14.11
N GLU A 208 -12.62 0.57 15.24
CA GLU A 208 -12.01 0.89 16.52
C GLU A 208 -10.70 0.13 16.67
N ALA A 209 -9.61 0.82 17.00
CA ALA A 209 -8.30 0.23 17.21
C ALA A 209 -8.03 0.04 18.70
N GLU A 210 -7.68 -1.19 19.11
CA GLU A 210 -7.18 -1.51 20.44
C GLU A 210 -5.66 -1.72 20.35
N LEU A 211 -4.88 -0.89 21.04
CA LEU A 211 -3.42 -0.97 21.01
C LEU A 211 -2.89 -1.97 22.05
N GLN A 212 -2.01 -2.84 21.60
CA GLN A 212 -1.29 -3.78 22.46
C GLN A 212 0.21 -3.63 22.22
N VAL A 213 0.96 -3.24 23.26
CA VAL A 213 2.42 -3.19 23.20
C VAL A 213 2.96 -4.59 23.52
N VAL A 214 3.73 -5.14 22.59
CA VAL A 214 4.29 -6.51 22.69
C VAL A 214 5.79 -6.50 22.51
N PRO A 215 6.53 -7.40 23.19
CA PRO A 215 7.99 -7.47 23.01
C PRO A 215 8.38 -8.01 21.63
N ASN A 216 7.55 -8.87 21.04
CA ASN A 216 7.80 -9.45 19.72
C ASN A 216 6.50 -9.68 18.96
N ILE A 217 6.55 -9.47 17.64
CA ILE A 217 5.52 -9.87 16.70
C ILE A 217 5.90 -11.20 16.08
N GLU A 218 4.94 -12.13 16.04
CA GLU A 218 5.15 -13.46 15.45
C GLU A 218 5.53 -13.37 13.97
N ARG A 219 6.49 -14.22 13.60
CA ARG A 219 6.94 -14.37 12.22
C ARG A 219 6.40 -15.67 11.64
N THR A 220 6.16 -15.69 10.34
CA THR A 220 5.89 -16.92 9.60
C THR A 220 7.07 -17.88 9.70
N ALA A 221 6.86 -19.18 9.39
CA ALA A 221 7.94 -20.16 9.30
C ALA A 221 9.09 -19.75 8.34
N ARG A 222 8.82 -18.86 7.38
CA ARG A 222 9.81 -18.27 6.47
C ARG A 222 10.43 -16.97 7.00
N GLY A 223 10.22 -16.62 8.27
CA GLY A 223 10.78 -15.42 8.92
C GLY A 223 10.10 -14.09 8.57
N LYS A 224 9.07 -14.07 7.71
CA LYS A 224 8.35 -12.85 7.32
C LYS A 224 7.36 -12.44 8.41
N ARG A 225 7.22 -11.16 8.67
CA ARG A 225 6.13 -10.58 9.48
C ARG A 225 4.89 -10.43 8.58
N ARG A 226 3.73 -10.87 9.08
CA ARG A 226 2.45 -10.54 8.42
C ARG A 226 2.03 -9.17 8.92
N LEU A 227 1.75 -8.24 8.01
CA LEU A 227 1.25 -6.92 8.38
C LEU A 227 -0.19 -7.04 8.90
N MET A 228 -1.01 -7.84 8.22
CA MET A 228 -2.42 -8.07 8.57
C MET A 228 -2.69 -9.56 8.83
N ILE A 229 -3.41 -9.85 9.90
CA ILE A 229 -4.01 -11.16 10.20
C ILE A 229 -5.53 -10.99 10.19
N GLN A 230 -6.15 -11.44 9.10
CA GLN A 230 -7.60 -11.37 8.93
C GLN A 230 -8.23 -12.71 9.27
N HIS A 231 -9.16 -12.73 10.26
CA HIS A 231 -9.92 -13.92 10.65
C HIS A 231 -11.35 -13.90 10.11
N ILE A 232 -11.82 -12.74 9.60
CA ILE A 232 -13.14 -12.63 8.98
C ILE A 232 -13.06 -13.24 7.58
N LYS A 233 -13.94 -14.22 7.29
CA LYS A 233 -14.03 -14.79 5.95
C LYS A 233 -14.66 -13.80 4.98
N ALA A 234 -14.20 -13.81 3.72
CA ALA A 234 -14.69 -12.90 2.67
C ALA A 234 -16.23 -12.96 2.50
N GLU A 235 -16.84 -14.12 2.70
CA GLU A 235 -18.28 -14.33 2.60
C GLU A 235 -19.09 -13.64 3.73
N GLU A 236 -18.48 -13.39 4.88
CA GLU A 236 -19.12 -12.71 6.01
C GLU A 236 -19.12 -11.20 5.87
N ALA A 237 -18.17 -10.65 5.14
CA ALA A 237 -18.07 -9.22 4.86
C ALA A 237 -19.17 -8.70 3.92
N VAL A 238 -19.75 -9.58 3.07
CA VAL A 238 -20.76 -9.22 2.06
C VAL A 238 -22.19 -9.29 2.62
N ARG A 239 -22.43 -9.99 3.73
CA ARG A 239 -23.79 -10.20 4.29
C ARG A 239 -24.31 -9.07 5.20
N ALA A 240 -23.56 -8.00 5.37
CA ALA A 240 -23.97 -6.85 6.20
C ALA A 240 -24.68 -5.73 5.40
N HIS A 241 -25.26 -6.08 4.25
CA HIS A 241 -26.12 -5.20 3.44
C HIS A 241 -27.54 -5.74 3.35
#